data_ef8d430cee21626621e6f9355e5d3598
#
_entry.id   ef8d430cee21626621e6f9355e5d3598
#
_cell.length_a   1.000
_cell.length_b   1.000
_cell.length_c   1.000
_cell.angle_alpha   90.00
_cell.angle_beta   90.00
_cell.angle_gamma   90.00
#
_symmetry.space_group_name_H-M   'P 1'
#
loop_
_entity.id
_entity.type
_entity.pdbx_description
1 polymer ?
#
loop_
_entity_poly.entity_id
_entity_poly.type
_entity_poly.pdbx_seq_one_letter_code
_entity_poly.pdbx_strand_id
1 'polypeptide(L)'
;MSLLKVTNLSQCFMDKSLYEKANFDLFKGEHIGVVGQNGTGKSTLIKILLGEVVPDSGEIKWQPNINIGHLDQYAEINRDTTISLYLHTAFEELYKIEKEMNLLYQKSAISENGQYLIKASDYQEQLIANNFYSIDNEINKIANGLGLD
;
A
#
# COMPACT_ATOMS: atom_id res chain seq x y z
N MET A 1 -14.92 14.17 -7.05
CA MET A 1 -13.46 14.37 -7.00
C MET A 1 -12.80 13.14 -7.60
N SER A 2 -11.85 13.30 -8.52
CA SER A 2 -11.13 12.20 -9.15
C SER A 2 -10.15 11.57 -8.12
N LEU A 3 -10.15 10.25 -8.02
CA LEU A 3 -9.18 9.50 -7.21
C LEU A 3 -7.83 9.37 -7.93
N LEU A 4 -7.88 9.22 -9.25
CA LEU A 4 -6.74 9.13 -10.14
C LEU A 4 -7.01 9.95 -11.38
N LYS A 5 -6.03 10.73 -11.80
CA LYS A 5 -6.02 11.43 -13.07
C LYS A 5 -4.77 11.10 -13.85
N VAL A 6 -4.93 10.65 -15.08
CA VAL A 6 -3.85 10.36 -16.02
C VAL A 6 -3.99 11.30 -17.20
N THR A 7 -2.92 12.00 -17.55
CA THR A 7 -2.93 13.02 -18.59
C THR A 7 -1.76 12.81 -19.56
N ASN A 8 -2.07 12.68 -20.85
CA ASN A 8 -1.12 12.55 -21.98
C ASN A 8 -0.08 11.45 -21.74
N LEU A 9 -0.48 10.34 -21.11
CA LEU A 9 0.41 9.22 -20.83
C LEU A 9 0.87 8.56 -22.13
N SER A 10 2.17 8.48 -22.35
CA SER A 10 2.75 7.74 -23.47
C SER A 10 3.85 6.80 -22.94
N GLN A 11 3.90 5.61 -23.53
CA GLN A 11 4.90 4.61 -23.20
C GLN A 11 5.23 3.77 -24.42
N CYS A 12 6.52 3.61 -24.68
CA CYS A 12 7.06 2.67 -25.65
C CYS A 12 7.82 1.54 -24.94
N PHE A 13 7.84 0.38 -25.56
CA PHE A 13 8.69 -0.72 -25.14
C PHE A 13 9.50 -1.18 -26.34
N MET A 14 10.82 -0.95 -26.30
CA MET A 14 11.70 -1.04 -27.48
C MET A 14 11.13 -0.15 -28.61
N ASP A 15 10.85 -0.72 -29.77
CA ASP A 15 10.32 0.02 -30.94
C ASP A 15 8.78 -0.02 -31.05
N LYS A 16 8.09 -0.54 -30.02
CA LYS A 16 6.62 -0.67 -30.01
C LYS A 16 6.00 0.36 -29.08
N SER A 17 5.19 1.26 -29.64
CA SER A 17 4.31 2.11 -28.85
C SER A 17 3.23 1.27 -28.16
N LEU A 18 3.13 1.36 -26.84
CA LEU A 18 2.09 0.72 -26.04
C LEU A 18 0.86 1.61 -25.94
N TYR A 19 1.06 2.88 -25.64
CA TYR A 19 0.02 3.92 -25.63
C TYR A 19 0.61 5.27 -26.01
N GLU A 20 -0.23 6.11 -26.61
CA GLU A 20 0.10 7.46 -27.04
C GLU A 20 -0.94 8.43 -26.50
N LYS A 21 -0.45 9.40 -25.69
CA LYS A 21 -1.26 10.48 -25.11
C LYS A 21 -2.58 9.98 -24.47
N ALA A 22 -2.53 8.85 -23.79
CA ALA A 22 -3.69 8.29 -23.11
C ALA A 22 -4.14 9.22 -21.97
N ASN A 23 -5.45 9.40 -21.89
CA ASN A 23 -6.06 10.24 -20.86
C ASN A 23 -7.24 9.49 -20.26
N PHE A 24 -7.30 9.42 -18.94
CA PHE A 24 -8.46 8.89 -18.22
C PHE A 24 -8.47 9.37 -16.78
N ASP A 25 -9.64 9.35 -16.17
CA ASP A 25 -9.88 9.64 -14.78
C ASP A 25 -10.56 8.44 -14.12
N LEU A 26 -10.31 8.23 -12.83
CA LEU A 26 -11.02 7.27 -11.99
C LEU A 26 -11.69 8.04 -10.85
N PHE A 27 -13.00 7.85 -10.68
CA PHE A 27 -13.77 8.49 -9.62
C PHE A 27 -14.15 7.47 -8.53
N LYS A 28 -14.57 7.98 -7.39
CA LYS A 28 -14.98 7.13 -6.26
C LYS A 28 -16.19 6.25 -6.67
N GLY A 29 -16.06 4.94 -6.43
CA GLY A 29 -17.10 3.95 -6.74
C GLY A 29 -17.09 3.46 -8.19
N GLU A 30 -16.18 3.95 -9.03
CA GLU A 30 -16.01 3.46 -10.41
C GLU A 30 -15.10 2.23 -10.46
N HIS A 31 -15.32 1.42 -11.49
CA HIS A 31 -14.51 0.26 -11.84
C HIS A 31 -14.06 0.40 -13.29
N ILE A 32 -12.77 0.38 -13.52
CA ILE A 32 -12.19 0.44 -14.88
C ILE A 32 -11.63 -0.94 -15.24
N GLY A 33 -12.09 -1.47 -16.37
CA GLY A 33 -11.54 -2.68 -16.97
C GLY A 33 -10.47 -2.36 -18.02
N VAL A 34 -9.25 -2.85 -17.84
CA VAL A 34 -8.18 -2.75 -18.85
C VAL A 34 -8.17 -4.02 -19.67
N VAL A 35 -8.58 -3.95 -20.93
CA VAL A 35 -8.71 -5.10 -21.85
C VAL A 35 -7.74 -4.97 -23.02
N GLY A 36 -7.30 -6.10 -23.55
CA GLY A 36 -6.40 -6.15 -24.70
C GLY A 36 -5.66 -7.47 -24.81
N GLN A 37 -5.03 -7.74 -25.93
CA GLN A 37 -4.21 -8.94 -26.18
C GLN A 37 -2.98 -8.97 -25.25
N ASN A 38 -2.32 -10.14 -25.16
CA ASN A 38 -1.06 -10.24 -24.45
C ASN A 38 0.03 -9.36 -25.12
N GLY A 39 0.86 -8.71 -24.30
CA GLY A 39 1.90 -7.81 -24.81
C GLY A 39 1.43 -6.41 -25.23
N THR A 40 0.18 -6.00 -24.93
CA THR A 40 -0.32 -4.65 -25.20
C THR A 40 0.00 -3.63 -24.12
N GLY A 41 0.71 -4.03 -23.07
CA GLY A 41 1.14 -3.09 -22.00
C GLY A 41 0.21 -3.01 -20.79
N LYS A 42 -0.79 -3.89 -20.64
CA LYS A 42 -1.72 -3.84 -19.47
C LYS A 42 -0.99 -3.85 -18.13
N SER A 43 -0.06 -4.80 -17.95
CA SER A 43 0.75 -4.88 -16.72
C SER A 43 1.71 -3.69 -16.58
N THR A 44 2.22 -3.17 -17.69
CA THR A 44 3.06 -1.97 -17.71
C THR A 44 2.27 -0.75 -17.23
N LEU A 45 1.00 -0.61 -17.66
CA LEU A 45 0.13 0.46 -17.19
C LEU A 45 -0.04 0.40 -15.66
N ILE A 46 -0.34 -0.78 -15.12
CA ILE A 46 -0.48 -0.93 -13.66
C ILE A 46 0.81 -0.53 -12.95
N LYS A 47 1.97 -1.01 -13.42
CA LYS A 47 3.28 -0.64 -12.84
C LYS A 47 3.56 0.87 -12.92
N ILE A 48 3.17 1.52 -14.01
CA ILE A 48 3.28 2.97 -14.14
C ILE A 48 2.35 3.68 -13.13
N LEU A 49 1.11 3.21 -12.96
CA LEU A 49 0.17 3.77 -11.98
C LEU A 49 0.64 3.60 -10.54
N LEU A 50 1.35 2.52 -10.24
CA LEU A 50 1.97 2.27 -8.93
C LEU A 50 3.28 3.06 -8.70
N GLY A 51 3.81 3.69 -9.76
CA GLY A 51 5.09 4.41 -9.69
C GLY A 51 6.33 3.50 -9.77
N GLU A 52 6.17 2.21 -10.07
CA GLU A 52 7.26 1.25 -10.25
C GLU A 52 8.01 1.47 -11.58
N VAL A 53 7.32 2.03 -12.57
CA VAL A 53 7.87 2.37 -13.90
C VAL A 53 7.59 3.83 -14.18
N VAL A 54 8.63 4.56 -14.58
CA VAL A 54 8.48 5.95 -15.02
C VAL A 54 8.03 5.95 -16.48
N PRO A 55 6.92 6.61 -16.83
CA PRO A 55 6.46 6.70 -18.22
C PRO A 55 7.37 7.59 -19.07
N ASP A 56 7.38 7.37 -20.39
CA ASP A 56 8.15 8.18 -21.33
C ASP A 56 7.65 9.64 -21.36
N SER A 57 6.33 9.84 -21.22
CA SER A 57 5.72 11.15 -21.05
C SER A 57 4.33 11.06 -20.42
N GLY A 58 3.83 12.21 -19.97
CA GLY A 58 2.54 12.33 -19.31
C GLY A 58 2.64 12.49 -17.81
N GLU A 59 1.49 12.63 -17.16
CA GLU A 59 1.40 12.89 -15.74
C GLU A 59 0.35 12.00 -15.11
N ILE A 60 0.68 11.48 -13.92
CA ILE A 60 -0.22 10.68 -13.09
C ILE A 60 -0.38 11.40 -11.76
N LYS A 61 -1.63 11.67 -11.42
CA LYS A 61 -1.99 12.32 -10.15
C LYS A 61 -2.98 11.45 -9.40
N TRP A 62 -2.53 10.92 -8.27
CA TRP A 62 -3.40 10.33 -7.26
C TRP A 62 -3.93 11.40 -6.31
N GLN A 63 -5.14 11.21 -5.80
CA GLN A 63 -5.66 12.03 -4.71
C GLN A 63 -4.72 11.93 -3.51
N PRO A 64 -4.36 13.06 -2.84
CA PRO A 64 -3.54 13.02 -1.64
C PRO A 64 -4.12 12.11 -0.56
N ASN A 65 -3.25 11.45 0.18
CA ASN A 65 -3.60 10.56 1.31
C ASN A 65 -4.50 9.37 0.92
N ILE A 66 -4.45 8.92 -0.33
CA ILE A 66 -5.11 7.68 -0.74
C ILE A 66 -4.19 6.48 -0.51
N ASN A 67 -4.73 5.41 0.06
CA ASN A 67 -4.03 4.13 0.13
C ASN A 67 -4.33 3.34 -1.14
N ILE A 68 -3.27 2.92 -1.83
CA ILE A 68 -3.35 2.13 -3.06
C ILE A 68 -3.00 0.69 -2.71
N GLY A 69 -3.93 -0.23 -2.92
CA GLY A 69 -3.68 -1.67 -2.84
C GLY A 69 -3.44 -2.26 -4.23
N HIS A 70 -2.48 -3.15 -4.36
CA HIS A 70 -2.21 -3.90 -5.58
C HIS A 70 -2.18 -5.40 -5.27
N LEU A 71 -2.89 -6.18 -6.06
CA LEU A 71 -2.81 -7.63 -6.04
C LEU A 71 -1.97 -8.08 -7.22
N ASP A 72 -0.75 -8.53 -6.95
CA ASP A 72 0.13 -9.05 -7.99
C ASP A 72 -0.37 -10.43 -8.46
N GLN A 73 -0.11 -10.71 -9.73
CA GLN A 73 -0.41 -12.02 -10.33
C GLN A 73 0.48 -13.13 -9.75
N TYR A 74 1.69 -12.78 -9.33
CA TYR A 74 2.68 -13.69 -8.73
C TYR A 74 3.22 -13.04 -7.46
N ALA A 75 2.73 -13.49 -6.31
CA ALA A 75 3.33 -13.10 -5.03
C ALA A 75 4.60 -13.91 -4.79
N GLU A 76 5.74 -13.26 -4.67
CA GLU A 76 6.98 -13.90 -4.23
C GLU A 76 6.93 -14.05 -2.70
N ILE A 77 6.52 -15.23 -2.24
CA ILE A 77 6.55 -15.58 -0.82
C ILE A 77 7.81 -16.39 -0.57
N ASN A 78 8.62 -15.99 0.39
CA ASN A 78 9.75 -16.78 0.84
C ASN A 78 9.23 -18.12 1.41
N ARG A 79 9.78 -19.25 0.96
CA ARG A 79 9.35 -20.60 1.32
C ARG A 79 9.43 -20.89 2.83
N ASP A 80 10.28 -20.16 3.54
CA ASP A 80 10.48 -20.31 4.98
C ASP A 80 9.54 -19.41 5.81
N THR A 81 8.67 -18.62 5.16
CA THR A 81 7.73 -17.72 5.83
C THR A 81 6.40 -18.43 6.01
N THR A 82 5.89 -18.48 7.23
CA THR A 82 4.52 -18.96 7.48
C THR A 82 3.49 -17.97 6.94
N ILE A 83 2.31 -18.45 6.57
CA ILE A 83 1.21 -17.61 6.09
C ILE A 83 0.88 -16.52 7.11
N SER A 84 0.80 -16.87 8.40
CA SER A 84 0.56 -15.91 9.47
C SER A 84 1.61 -14.80 9.48
N LEU A 85 2.89 -15.15 9.42
CA LEU A 85 3.97 -14.15 9.41
C LEU A 85 3.90 -13.26 8.16
N TYR A 86 3.58 -13.84 7.01
CA TYR A 86 3.40 -13.06 5.78
C TYR A 86 2.25 -12.07 5.88
N LEU A 87 1.10 -12.47 6.45
CA LEU A 87 -0.04 -11.57 6.65
C LEU A 87 0.29 -10.44 7.62
N HIS A 88 1.11 -10.69 8.64
CA HIS A 88 1.57 -9.64 9.57
C HIS A 88 2.45 -8.59 8.89
N THR A 89 3.14 -8.91 7.78
CA THR A 89 3.96 -7.92 7.05
C THR A 89 3.14 -6.74 6.52
N ALA A 90 1.85 -6.94 6.25
CA ALA A 90 0.94 -5.86 5.83
C ALA A 90 0.80 -4.76 6.90
N PHE A 91 1.11 -5.05 8.15
CA PHE A 91 0.99 -4.15 9.29
C PHE A 91 2.35 -3.74 9.88
N GLU A 92 3.46 -3.99 9.15
CA GLU A 92 4.83 -3.76 9.63
C GLU A 92 5.04 -2.34 10.18
N GLU A 93 4.46 -1.33 9.53
CA GLU A 93 4.58 0.06 9.98
C GLU A 93 3.91 0.28 11.35
N LEU A 94 2.79 -0.36 11.62
CA LEU A 94 2.13 -0.26 12.93
C LEU A 94 2.96 -0.96 14.03
N TYR A 95 3.59 -2.10 13.73
CA TYR A 95 4.51 -2.76 14.65
C TYR A 95 5.77 -1.92 14.93
N LYS A 96 6.25 -1.15 13.95
CA LYS A 96 7.35 -0.19 14.17
C LYS A 96 6.91 0.93 15.12
N ILE A 97 5.72 1.49 14.91
CA ILE A 97 5.14 2.52 15.80
C ILE A 97 4.99 1.99 17.22
N GLU A 98 4.47 0.77 17.41
CA GLU A 98 4.35 0.13 18.73
C GLU A 98 5.70 -0.01 19.42
N LYS A 99 6.71 -0.48 18.69
CA LYS A 99 8.06 -0.62 19.23
C LYS A 99 8.65 0.71 19.69
N GLU A 100 8.47 1.77 18.88
CA GLU A 100 8.92 3.11 19.23
C GLU A 100 8.15 3.66 20.44
N MET A 101 6.84 3.47 20.51
CA MET A 101 6.00 3.83 21.64
C MET A 101 6.53 3.20 22.94
N ASN A 102 6.76 1.89 22.91
CA ASN A 102 7.26 1.15 24.08
C ASN A 102 8.64 1.65 24.53
N LEU A 103 9.54 1.98 23.58
CA LEU A 103 10.84 2.59 23.90
C LEU A 103 10.69 3.97 24.54
N LEU A 104 9.74 4.77 24.11
CA LEU A 104 9.47 6.10 24.68
C LEU A 104 8.88 5.99 26.09
N TYR A 105 7.98 5.04 26.35
CA TYR A 105 7.49 4.75 27.70
C TYR A 105 8.63 4.33 28.64
N GLN A 106 9.54 3.45 28.19
CA GLN A 106 10.72 3.06 28.99
C GLN A 106 11.61 4.27 29.30
N LYS A 107 11.87 5.14 28.32
CA LYS A 107 12.65 6.37 28.52
C LYS A 107 11.97 7.34 29.47
N SER A 108 10.66 7.47 29.41
CA SER A 108 9.90 8.36 30.31
C SER A 108 9.94 7.90 31.77
N ALA A 109 10.09 6.59 32.01
CA ALA A 109 10.22 6.05 33.37
C ALA A 109 11.58 6.35 34.02
N ILE A 110 12.61 6.65 33.22
CA ILE A 110 13.98 6.91 33.68
C ILE A 110 14.29 8.41 33.68
N SER A 111 13.61 9.20 32.84
CA SER A 111 13.86 10.62 32.63
C SER A 111 12.64 11.44 33.03
N GLU A 112 12.85 12.56 33.74
CA GLU A 112 11.79 13.54 34.05
C GLU A 112 11.32 14.34 32.84
N ASN A 113 11.79 14.03 31.63
CA ASN A 113 11.39 14.71 30.41
C ASN A 113 9.99 14.29 29.96
N GLY A 114 8.97 15.08 30.28
CA GLY A 114 7.57 14.84 29.90
C GLY A 114 7.31 14.71 28.40
N GLN A 115 8.23 15.16 27.53
CA GLN A 115 8.07 15.04 26.08
C GLN A 115 8.03 13.59 25.59
N TYR A 116 8.73 12.67 26.29
CA TYR A 116 8.68 11.24 25.94
C TYR A 116 7.28 10.67 26.14
N LEU A 117 6.62 11.06 27.23
CA LEU A 117 5.27 10.60 27.55
C LEU A 117 4.26 11.14 26.55
N ILE A 118 4.35 12.42 26.16
CA ILE A 118 3.47 13.04 25.19
C ILE A 118 3.59 12.30 23.84
N LYS A 119 4.82 12.10 23.35
CA LYS A 119 5.05 11.42 22.08
C LYS A 119 4.61 9.96 22.11
N ALA A 120 4.77 9.26 23.23
CA ALA A 120 4.29 7.90 23.39
C ALA A 120 2.75 7.83 23.34
N SER A 121 2.07 8.81 23.95
CA SER A 121 0.62 8.93 23.88
C SER A 121 0.11 9.18 22.45
N ASP A 122 0.79 10.06 21.70
CA ASP A 122 0.46 10.31 20.29
C ASP A 122 0.56 9.03 19.44
N TYR A 123 1.59 8.21 19.67
CA TYR A 123 1.73 6.91 18.99
C TYR A 123 0.65 5.92 19.43
N GLN A 124 0.28 5.93 20.70
CA GLN A 124 -0.81 5.09 21.19
C GLN A 124 -2.15 5.46 20.53
N GLU A 125 -2.45 6.74 20.38
CA GLU A 125 -3.64 7.20 19.66
C GLU A 125 -3.63 6.76 18.20
N GLN A 126 -2.47 6.84 17.52
CA GLN A 126 -2.31 6.35 16.14
C GLN A 126 -2.57 4.84 16.05
N LEU A 127 -2.06 4.04 16.97
CA LEU A 127 -2.28 2.60 17.01
C LEU A 127 -3.76 2.26 17.24
N ILE A 128 -4.44 2.97 18.14
CA ILE A 128 -5.88 2.81 18.39
C ILE A 128 -6.69 3.18 17.14
N ALA A 129 -6.40 4.33 16.52
CA ALA A 129 -7.09 4.80 15.31
C ALA A 129 -6.95 3.82 14.13
N ASN A 130 -5.86 3.05 14.07
CA ASN A 130 -5.60 2.03 13.05
C ASN A 130 -6.00 0.60 13.49
N ASN A 131 -6.75 0.44 14.58
CA ASN A 131 -7.22 -0.85 15.10
C ASN A 131 -6.07 -1.86 15.37
N PHE A 132 -4.88 -1.39 15.71
CA PHE A 132 -3.68 -2.21 15.88
C PHE A 132 -3.92 -3.43 16.78
N TYR A 133 -4.59 -3.25 17.91
CA TYR A 133 -4.83 -4.31 18.89
C TYR A 133 -5.83 -5.39 18.42
N SER A 134 -6.43 -5.22 17.24
CA SER A 134 -7.34 -6.17 16.62
C SER A 134 -6.75 -6.90 15.42
N ILE A 135 -5.49 -6.61 15.04
CA ILE A 135 -4.82 -7.13 13.84
C ILE A 135 -4.85 -8.67 13.81
N ASP A 136 -4.49 -9.33 14.91
CA ASP A 136 -4.48 -10.80 14.97
C ASP A 136 -5.87 -11.40 14.72
N ASN A 137 -6.92 -10.76 15.23
CA ASN A 137 -8.30 -11.20 14.99
C ASN A 137 -8.71 -10.99 13.53
N GLU A 138 -8.30 -9.88 12.90
CA GLU A 138 -8.57 -9.62 11.50
C GLU A 138 -7.81 -10.59 10.59
N ILE A 139 -6.55 -10.84 10.86
CA ILE A 139 -5.72 -11.84 10.15
C ILE A 139 -6.38 -13.22 10.24
N ASN A 140 -6.72 -13.67 11.44
CA ASN A 140 -7.36 -14.98 11.65
C ASN A 140 -8.69 -15.07 10.94
N LYS A 141 -9.50 -14.01 10.97
CA LYS A 141 -10.79 -13.98 10.26
C LYS A 141 -10.61 -14.11 8.74
N ILE A 142 -9.63 -13.42 8.17
CA ILE A 142 -9.32 -13.49 6.73
C ILE A 142 -8.75 -14.87 6.38
N ALA A 143 -7.79 -15.38 7.15
CA ALA A 143 -7.16 -16.68 6.93
C ALA A 143 -8.22 -17.80 6.96
N ASN A 144 -9.06 -17.84 7.98
CA ASN A 144 -10.14 -18.82 8.07
C ASN A 144 -11.16 -18.68 6.92
N GLY A 145 -11.48 -17.45 6.50
CA GLY A 145 -12.36 -17.20 5.35
C GLY A 145 -11.80 -17.71 4.02
N LEU A 146 -10.48 -17.82 3.92
CA LEU A 146 -9.76 -18.35 2.76
C LEU A 146 -9.41 -19.85 2.92
N GLY A 147 -9.73 -20.48 4.05
CA GLY A 147 -9.38 -21.88 4.33
C GLY A 147 -7.88 -22.09 4.56
N LEU A 148 -7.21 -21.08 5.08
CA LEU A 148 -5.78 -21.09 5.43
C LEU A 148 -5.68 -21.35 6.95
N ASP A 149 -5.82 -22.59 7.37
CA ASP A 149 -5.70 -23.05 8.77
C ASP A 149 -4.24 -23.33 9.17
#